data_cc3271ca9063a8757046cf39de2df218
#
_entry.id   cc3271ca9063a8757046cf39de2df218
#
_cell.length_a   1.000
_cell.length_b   1.000
_cell.length_c   1.000
_cell.angle_alpha   90.00
_cell.angle_beta   90.00
_cell.angle_gamma   90.00
#
_symmetry.space_group_name_H-M   'P 1'
#
loop_
_entity.id
_entity.type
_entity.pdbx_description
1 polymer ?
#
loop_
_entity_poly.entity_id
_entity_poly.type
_entity_poly.pdbx_seq_one_letter_code
_entity_poly.pdbx_strand_id
1 'polypeptide(L)'
;MKYELPDVQAGFRKGRGTRGQIANIRWIIEKARQFQKSIYFCFVDYNEAFNCVDHNKLWKILKEMGIPDHLTCLLRNPFAVQEAAVRSGHGTTDWIQIGKGVHQGCILSRCLFNLYAEYIMRNAGLDEAQAGIKISRRNISNLRYADDTTLMAESEELKSLWMKVKEASEKVGSKLNKSENKDHGIRPHHFMANGWGNNGNSDRLYLWGLQNHSRW
;
A
#
# COMPACT_ATOMS: atom_id res chain seq x y z
N MET A 1 -12.64 12.01 -8.46
CA MET A 1 -11.98 11.13 -7.50
C MET A 1 -12.63 9.76 -7.29
N LYS A 2 -13.95 9.61 -7.36
CA LYS A 2 -14.62 8.32 -7.14
C LYS A 2 -14.26 7.24 -8.19
N TYR A 3 -13.85 7.66 -9.38
CA TYR A 3 -13.52 6.79 -10.52
C TYR A 3 -12.03 6.45 -10.67
N GLU A 4 -11.17 7.08 -9.87
CA GLU A 4 -9.71 6.95 -10.00
C GLU A 4 -9.12 5.81 -9.17
N LEU A 5 -9.82 5.41 -8.12
CA LEU A 5 -9.35 4.37 -7.20
C LEU A 5 -10.13 3.06 -7.41
N PRO A 6 -9.43 1.93 -7.65
CA PRO A 6 -10.06 0.63 -7.80
C PRO A 6 -10.69 0.13 -6.49
N ASP A 7 -11.53 -0.89 -6.61
CA ASP A 7 -12.24 -1.46 -5.46
C ASP A 7 -11.33 -2.15 -4.45
N VAL A 8 -10.16 -2.56 -4.86
CA VAL A 8 -9.15 -3.18 -4.00
C VAL A 8 -8.54 -2.20 -2.98
N GLN A 9 -8.54 -0.88 -3.25
CA GLN A 9 -8.13 0.14 -2.28
C GLN A 9 -9.30 0.52 -1.37
N ALA A 10 -9.19 0.21 -0.08
CA ALA A 10 -10.21 0.53 0.93
C ALA A 10 -9.81 1.71 1.84
N GLY A 11 -8.54 2.10 1.86
CA GLY A 11 -8.03 3.14 2.73
C GLY A 11 -8.68 4.50 2.47
N PHE A 12 -9.10 5.17 3.54
CA PHE A 12 -9.70 6.51 3.52
C PHE A 12 -10.95 6.65 2.61
N ARG A 13 -11.67 5.56 2.37
CA ARG A 13 -12.90 5.57 1.57
C ARG A 13 -14.13 5.41 2.47
N LYS A 14 -15.18 6.22 2.19
CA LYS A 14 -16.44 6.15 2.94
C LYS A 14 -17.05 4.74 2.86
N GLY A 15 -17.42 4.19 4.02
CA GLY A 15 -18.03 2.86 4.12
C GLY A 15 -17.06 1.69 3.95
N ARG A 16 -15.75 1.94 3.85
CA ARG A 16 -14.72 0.91 3.79
C ARG A 16 -13.77 1.05 4.97
N GLY A 17 -13.37 -0.07 5.54
CA GLY A 17 -12.50 -0.10 6.71
C GLY A 17 -11.64 -1.36 6.74
N THR A 18 -10.67 -1.40 7.65
CA THR A 18 -9.77 -2.53 7.87
C THR A 18 -10.53 -3.83 8.14
N ARG A 19 -11.65 -3.78 8.88
CA ARG A 19 -12.50 -4.95 9.12
C ARG A 19 -12.99 -5.60 7.82
N GLY A 20 -13.33 -4.79 6.81
CA GLY A 20 -13.74 -5.29 5.50
C GLY A 20 -12.59 -6.01 4.78
N GLN A 21 -11.38 -5.47 4.83
CA GLN A 21 -10.21 -6.11 4.22
C GLN A 21 -9.81 -7.40 4.95
N ILE A 22 -9.89 -7.43 6.27
CA ILE A 22 -9.68 -8.65 7.05
C ILE A 22 -10.72 -9.72 6.68
N ALA A 23 -11.99 -9.35 6.54
CA ALA A 23 -13.05 -10.25 6.12
C ALA A 23 -12.79 -10.81 4.71
N ASN A 24 -12.32 -9.97 3.77
CA ASN A 24 -11.95 -10.39 2.43
C ASN A 24 -10.82 -11.43 2.45
N ILE A 25 -9.73 -11.17 3.22
CA ILE A 25 -8.61 -12.12 3.35
C ILE A 25 -9.10 -13.44 3.97
N ARG A 26 -9.88 -13.40 5.04
CA ARG A 26 -10.44 -14.60 5.67
C ARG A 26 -11.30 -15.40 4.68
N TRP A 27 -12.15 -14.72 3.94
CA TRP A 27 -12.99 -15.36 2.94
C TRP A 27 -12.16 -16.01 1.82
N ILE A 28 -11.09 -15.34 1.36
CA ILE A 28 -10.16 -15.91 0.37
C ILE A 28 -9.49 -17.17 0.91
N ILE A 29 -8.99 -17.13 2.15
CA ILE A 29 -8.37 -18.30 2.81
C ILE A 29 -9.37 -19.46 2.93
N GLU A 30 -10.61 -19.16 3.34
CA GLU A 30 -11.65 -20.18 3.48
C GLU A 30 -12.01 -20.82 2.15
N LYS A 31 -12.13 -20.00 1.08
CA LYS A 31 -12.36 -20.52 -0.28
C LYS A 31 -11.18 -21.34 -0.79
N ALA A 32 -9.94 -20.91 -0.55
CA ALA A 32 -8.77 -21.69 -0.92
C ALA A 32 -8.77 -23.07 -0.23
N ARG A 33 -9.14 -23.14 1.05
CA ARG A 33 -9.31 -24.39 1.80
C ARG A 33 -10.40 -25.26 1.18
N GLN A 34 -11.56 -24.69 0.91
CA GLN A 34 -12.69 -25.42 0.32
C GLN A 34 -12.33 -26.07 -1.03
N PHE A 35 -11.51 -25.38 -1.83
CA PHE A 35 -11.08 -25.86 -3.14
C PHE A 35 -9.69 -26.50 -3.14
N GLN A 36 -9.10 -26.75 -1.97
CA GLN A 36 -7.77 -27.34 -1.80
C GLN A 36 -6.67 -26.64 -2.61
N LYS A 37 -6.78 -25.31 -2.73
CA LYS A 37 -5.80 -24.49 -3.43
C LYS A 37 -4.75 -23.91 -2.49
N SER A 38 -3.49 -23.95 -2.92
CA SER A 38 -2.41 -23.25 -2.24
C SER A 38 -2.47 -21.77 -2.58
N ILE A 39 -2.38 -20.91 -1.57
CA ILE A 39 -2.31 -19.47 -1.73
C ILE A 39 -1.12 -18.90 -0.95
N TYR A 40 -0.52 -17.88 -1.52
CA TYR A 40 0.64 -17.19 -0.96
C TYR A 40 0.31 -15.72 -0.75
N PHE A 41 0.72 -15.17 0.37
CA PHE A 41 0.56 -13.76 0.71
C PHE A 41 1.92 -13.10 0.90
N CYS A 42 2.04 -11.85 0.45
CA CYS A 42 3.16 -10.98 0.74
C CYS A 42 2.61 -9.64 1.24
N PHE A 43 2.96 -9.28 2.47
CA PHE A 43 2.62 -8.00 3.06
C PHE A 43 3.71 -6.98 2.69
N VAL A 44 3.29 -5.89 2.09
CA VAL A 44 4.17 -4.80 1.65
C VAL A 44 3.93 -3.61 2.55
N ASP A 45 4.98 -3.17 3.22
CA ASP A 45 5.00 -1.99 4.05
C ASP A 45 5.92 -0.93 3.43
N TYR A 46 5.45 0.32 3.38
CA TYR A 46 6.21 1.45 2.85
C TYR A 46 6.96 2.15 3.97
N ASN A 47 8.25 2.39 3.77
CA ASN A 47 9.04 3.17 4.71
C ASN A 47 8.59 4.65 4.66
N GLU A 48 8.03 5.13 5.77
CA GLU A 48 7.55 6.52 5.90
C GLU A 48 6.63 6.94 4.74
N ALA A 49 5.60 6.14 4.45
CA ALA A 49 4.73 6.26 3.29
C ALA A 49 4.31 7.71 2.95
N PHE A 50 3.83 8.46 3.95
CA PHE A 50 3.40 9.84 3.77
C PHE A 50 4.56 10.84 3.66
N ASN A 51 5.68 10.58 4.31
CA ASN A 51 6.84 11.49 4.35
C ASN A 51 7.71 11.36 3.09
N CYS A 52 7.65 10.23 2.38
CA CYS A 52 8.49 9.99 1.20
C CYS A 52 7.91 10.54 -0.10
N VAL A 53 6.66 11.04 -0.11
CA VAL A 53 5.99 11.57 -1.31
C VAL A 53 6.73 12.81 -1.80
N ASP A 54 7.41 12.71 -2.93
CA ASP A 54 8.10 13.83 -3.59
C ASP A 54 7.07 14.74 -4.28
N HIS A 55 7.05 16.02 -3.92
CA HIS A 55 6.06 16.98 -4.44
C HIS A 55 6.14 17.11 -5.96
N ASN A 56 7.34 17.21 -6.55
CA ASN A 56 7.49 17.37 -8.00
C ASN A 56 6.98 16.15 -8.74
N LYS A 57 7.30 14.96 -8.23
CA LYS A 57 6.79 13.70 -8.80
C LYS A 57 5.29 13.58 -8.62
N LEU A 58 4.75 13.97 -7.46
CA LEU A 58 3.32 13.94 -7.20
C LEU A 58 2.53 14.74 -8.25
N TRP A 59 2.97 15.98 -8.54
CA TRP A 59 2.26 16.82 -9.53
C TRP A 59 2.31 16.23 -10.94
N LYS A 60 3.44 15.64 -11.31
CA LYS A 60 3.59 14.93 -12.58
C LYS A 60 2.66 13.71 -12.64
N ILE A 61 2.61 12.93 -11.58
CA ILE A 61 1.73 11.77 -11.44
C ILE A 61 0.27 12.16 -11.60
N LEU A 62 -0.19 13.21 -10.91
CA LEU A 62 -1.58 13.67 -11.02
C LEU A 62 -1.94 14.07 -12.43
N LYS A 63 -1.02 14.72 -13.15
CA LYS A 63 -1.21 15.08 -14.56
C LYS A 63 -1.28 13.84 -15.46
N GLU A 64 -0.39 12.87 -15.28
CA GLU A 64 -0.39 11.60 -16.01
C GLU A 64 -1.65 10.75 -15.74
N MET A 65 -2.22 10.87 -14.54
CA MET A 65 -3.51 10.25 -14.17
C MET A 65 -4.72 11.00 -14.72
N GLY A 66 -4.54 12.08 -15.48
CA GLY A 66 -5.62 12.85 -16.09
C GLY A 66 -6.33 13.81 -15.13
N ILE A 67 -5.74 14.15 -14.01
CA ILE A 67 -6.29 15.19 -13.12
C ILE A 67 -6.13 16.55 -13.82
N PRO A 68 -7.21 17.34 -13.96
CA PRO A 68 -7.18 18.63 -14.65
C PRO A 68 -6.16 19.61 -14.04
N ASP A 69 -5.47 20.37 -14.91
CA ASP A 69 -4.39 21.27 -14.48
C ASP A 69 -4.87 22.31 -13.45
N HIS A 70 -6.09 22.84 -13.56
CA HIS A 70 -6.62 23.79 -12.59
C HIS A 70 -6.78 23.19 -11.18
N LEU A 71 -7.17 21.90 -11.07
CA LEU A 71 -7.23 21.20 -9.79
C LEU A 71 -5.84 20.90 -9.25
N THR A 72 -4.91 20.51 -10.13
CA THR A 72 -3.51 20.27 -9.73
C THR A 72 -2.87 21.56 -9.20
N CYS A 73 -3.13 22.72 -9.83
CA CYS A 73 -2.68 24.02 -9.33
C CYS A 73 -3.25 24.34 -7.94
N LEU A 74 -4.55 24.13 -7.73
CA LEU A 74 -5.18 24.35 -6.42
C LEU A 74 -4.59 23.45 -5.32
N LEU A 75 -4.31 22.19 -5.67
CA LEU A 75 -3.69 21.25 -4.75
C LEU A 75 -2.22 21.59 -4.45
N ARG A 76 -1.51 22.14 -5.44
CA ARG A 76 -0.10 22.51 -5.32
C ARG A 76 0.12 23.73 -4.43
N ASN A 77 -0.78 24.72 -4.46
CA ASN A 77 -0.61 25.99 -3.73
C ASN A 77 -0.28 25.82 -2.24
N PRO A 78 -0.98 24.98 -1.45
CA PRO A 78 -0.65 24.76 -0.04
C PRO A 78 0.73 24.14 0.20
N PHE A 79 1.32 23.49 -0.81
CA PHE A 79 2.63 22.84 -0.73
C PHE A 79 3.77 23.72 -1.24
N ALA A 80 3.48 24.76 -2.03
CA ALA A 80 4.48 25.59 -2.69
C ALA A 80 5.29 26.46 -1.73
N VAL A 81 4.74 26.76 -0.55
CA VAL A 81 5.32 27.68 0.45
C VAL A 81 5.48 26.99 1.81
N GLN A 82 5.61 25.67 1.82
CA GLN A 82 5.83 24.95 3.06
C GLN A 82 7.28 25.05 3.49
N GLU A 83 7.49 25.68 4.65
CA GLU A 83 8.79 25.79 5.29
C GLU A 83 8.71 25.22 6.70
N ALA A 84 9.81 24.69 7.18
CA ALA A 84 9.96 24.21 8.55
C ALA A 84 11.22 24.75 9.19
N ALA A 85 11.14 25.01 10.50
CA ALA A 85 12.30 25.26 11.33
C ALA A 85 12.26 24.35 12.55
N VAL A 86 13.40 23.86 12.98
CA VAL A 86 13.52 23.00 14.15
C VAL A 86 13.93 23.83 15.35
N ARG A 87 13.15 23.77 16.42
CA ARG A 87 13.49 24.39 17.71
C ARG A 87 14.20 23.37 18.59
N SER A 88 15.41 23.67 18.97
CA SER A 88 16.21 22.87 19.89
C SER A 88 16.51 23.67 21.17
N GLY A 89 17.12 23.02 22.19
CA GLY A 89 17.60 23.72 23.39
C GLY A 89 18.67 24.78 23.12
N HIS A 90 19.28 24.79 21.94
CA HIS A 90 20.31 25.73 21.51
C HIS A 90 19.83 26.85 20.58
N GLY A 91 18.50 26.91 20.29
CA GLY A 91 17.90 27.89 19.40
C GLY A 91 17.00 27.29 18.32
N THR A 92 16.62 28.10 17.36
CA THR A 92 15.81 27.71 16.20
C THR A 92 16.69 27.73 14.96
N THR A 93 16.60 26.71 14.12
CA THR A 93 17.32 26.66 12.84
C THR A 93 16.74 27.68 11.85
N ASP A 94 17.46 27.94 10.77
CA ASP A 94 16.92 28.65 9.62
C ASP A 94 15.72 27.89 9.03
N TRP A 95 14.85 28.64 8.34
CA TRP A 95 13.71 28.06 7.64
C TRP A 95 14.16 27.27 6.42
N ILE A 96 13.70 26.02 6.33
CA ILE A 96 14.04 25.08 5.27
C ILE A 96 12.78 24.76 4.47
N GLN A 97 12.84 24.89 3.16
CA GLN A 97 11.73 24.51 2.29
C GLN A 97 11.48 22.99 2.32
N ILE A 98 10.21 22.62 2.46
CA ILE A 98 9.76 21.23 2.46
C ILE A 98 9.40 20.82 1.02
N GLY A 99 10.22 19.96 0.42
CA GLY A 99 9.99 19.43 -0.94
C GLY A 99 9.40 18.03 -0.96
N LYS A 100 9.18 17.41 0.21
CA LYS A 100 8.69 16.03 0.35
C LYS A 100 7.71 15.91 1.51
N GLY A 101 6.87 14.90 1.39
CA GLY A 101 5.89 14.55 2.41
C GLY A 101 4.54 15.21 2.20
N VAL A 102 3.50 14.49 2.62
CA VAL A 102 2.15 15.02 2.72
C VAL A 102 1.74 15.04 4.19
N HIS A 103 1.22 16.16 4.63
CA HIS A 103 0.98 16.43 6.06
C HIS A 103 0.00 15.40 6.66
N GLN A 104 0.43 14.67 7.68
CA GLN A 104 -0.43 13.74 8.43
C GLN A 104 -1.53 14.54 9.13
N GLY A 105 -2.77 14.06 9.02
CA GLY A 105 -3.95 14.75 9.57
C GLY A 105 -4.72 15.64 8.58
N CYS A 106 -4.14 16.00 7.45
CA CYS A 106 -4.85 16.74 6.40
C CYS A 106 -5.71 15.80 5.56
N ILE A 107 -6.96 16.17 5.28
CA ILE A 107 -7.89 15.39 4.44
C ILE A 107 -7.33 15.22 3.02
N LEU A 108 -6.70 16.26 2.46
CA LEU A 108 -6.11 16.24 1.12
C LEU A 108 -4.96 15.24 1.04
N SER A 109 -4.13 15.13 2.06
CA SER A 109 -2.96 14.25 2.09
C SER A 109 -3.35 12.79 1.89
N ARG A 110 -4.46 12.35 2.48
CA ARG A 110 -4.98 11.00 2.32
C ARG A 110 -5.37 10.70 0.86
N CYS A 111 -6.02 11.66 0.21
CA CYS A 111 -6.42 11.54 -1.18
C CYS A 111 -5.20 11.54 -2.10
N LEU A 112 -4.25 12.44 -1.87
CA LEU A 112 -3.01 12.56 -2.67
C LEU A 112 -2.16 11.30 -2.53
N PHE A 113 -2.02 10.78 -1.31
CA PHE A 113 -1.30 9.54 -1.08
C PHE A 113 -1.97 8.36 -1.81
N ASN A 114 -3.30 8.22 -1.71
CA ASN A 114 -4.01 7.14 -2.41
C ASN A 114 -3.82 7.21 -3.93
N LEU A 115 -3.81 8.41 -4.53
CA LEU A 115 -3.54 8.57 -5.96
C LEU A 115 -2.09 8.22 -6.31
N TYR A 116 -1.14 8.64 -5.46
CA TYR A 116 0.26 8.32 -5.61
C TYR A 116 0.52 6.80 -5.55
N ALA A 117 -0.06 6.13 -4.54
CA ALA A 117 0.02 4.68 -4.40
C ALA A 117 -0.68 3.95 -5.56
N GLU A 118 -1.82 4.46 -6.03
CA GLU A 118 -2.52 3.89 -7.18
C GLU A 118 -1.69 3.97 -8.46
N TYR A 119 -1.01 5.08 -8.69
CA TYR A 119 -0.08 5.22 -9.82
C TYR A 119 1.04 4.18 -9.77
N ILE A 120 1.62 3.93 -8.58
CA ILE A 120 2.63 2.88 -8.40
C ILE A 120 2.07 1.52 -8.82
N MET A 121 0.88 1.17 -8.35
CA MET A 121 0.27 -0.13 -8.62
C MET A 121 -0.10 -0.33 -10.09
N ARG A 122 -0.59 0.73 -10.76
CA ARG A 122 -0.84 0.70 -12.22
C ARG A 122 0.46 0.47 -13.00
N ASN A 123 1.53 1.17 -12.64
CA ASN A 123 2.84 1.00 -13.29
C ASN A 123 3.51 -0.34 -12.98
N ALA A 124 3.13 -0.99 -11.89
CA ALA A 124 3.52 -2.36 -11.60
C ALA A 124 2.75 -3.40 -12.46
N GLY A 125 1.71 -2.98 -13.20
CA GLY A 125 0.92 -3.85 -14.06
C GLY A 125 0.20 -4.97 -13.31
N LEU A 126 -0.24 -4.72 -12.08
CA LEU A 126 -0.91 -5.73 -11.26
C LEU A 126 -2.28 -6.13 -11.80
N ASP A 127 -2.99 -5.21 -12.45
CA ASP A 127 -4.31 -5.45 -13.01
C ASP A 127 -4.25 -6.32 -14.27
N GLU A 128 -3.13 -6.25 -15.02
CA GLU A 128 -2.87 -7.03 -16.23
C GLU A 128 -2.15 -8.35 -15.92
N ALA A 129 -1.64 -8.51 -14.69
CA ALA A 129 -0.94 -9.71 -14.29
C ALA A 129 -1.89 -10.91 -14.29
N GLN A 130 -1.49 -12.00 -14.98
CA GLN A 130 -2.20 -13.29 -14.85
C GLN A 130 -2.00 -13.91 -13.46
N ALA A 131 -0.98 -13.46 -12.74
CA ALA A 131 -0.70 -13.83 -11.37
C ALA A 131 -1.76 -13.24 -10.42
N GLY A 132 -2.28 -14.08 -9.55
CA GLY A 132 -3.33 -13.72 -8.58
C GLY A 132 -4.13 -14.94 -8.18
N ILE A 133 -5.21 -14.69 -7.45
CA ILE A 133 -6.15 -15.73 -7.04
C ILE A 133 -7.40 -15.61 -7.90
N LYS A 134 -7.75 -16.66 -8.61
CA LYS A 134 -8.95 -16.70 -9.47
C LYS A 134 -10.18 -17.07 -8.66
N ILE A 135 -11.07 -16.10 -8.44
CA ILE A 135 -12.33 -16.30 -7.74
C ILE A 135 -13.48 -15.80 -8.63
N SER A 136 -14.43 -16.67 -8.95
CA SER A 136 -15.64 -16.31 -9.72
C SER A 136 -15.34 -15.48 -10.98
N ARG A 137 -14.39 -15.91 -11.80
CA ARG A 137 -13.92 -15.24 -13.03
C ARG A 137 -13.17 -13.89 -12.80
N ARG A 138 -12.93 -13.51 -11.56
CA ARG A 138 -12.10 -12.34 -11.23
C ARG A 138 -10.73 -12.80 -10.78
N ASN A 139 -9.70 -12.08 -11.21
CA ASN A 139 -8.34 -12.27 -10.72
C ASN A 139 -8.08 -11.23 -9.63
N ILE A 140 -7.74 -11.69 -8.43
CA ILE A 140 -7.43 -10.83 -7.30
C ILE A 140 -5.95 -11.01 -6.96
N SER A 141 -5.13 -10.04 -7.31
CA SER A 141 -3.68 -10.05 -7.09
C SER A 141 -3.27 -9.26 -5.85
N ASN A 142 -4.12 -8.32 -5.40
CA ASN A 142 -3.81 -7.46 -4.25
C ASN A 142 -5.06 -6.98 -3.51
N LEU A 143 -4.87 -6.61 -2.24
CA LEU A 143 -5.81 -5.86 -1.41
C LEU A 143 -5.03 -4.74 -0.73
N ARG A 144 -5.64 -3.54 -0.63
CA ARG A 144 -4.96 -2.35 -0.12
C ARG A 144 -5.80 -1.61 0.90
N TYR A 145 -5.13 -1.10 1.94
CA TYR A 145 -5.70 -0.17 2.89
C TYR A 145 -4.69 0.94 3.15
N ALA A 146 -4.83 2.05 2.44
CA ALA A 146 -3.87 3.16 2.38
C ALA A 146 -2.48 2.67 1.90
N ASP A 147 -1.49 2.69 2.78
CA ASP A 147 -0.12 2.22 2.59
C ASP A 147 0.02 0.71 2.78
N ASP A 148 -0.81 0.10 3.62
CA ASP A 148 -0.80 -1.36 3.79
C ASP A 148 -1.25 -2.06 2.52
N THR A 149 -0.38 -2.83 1.92
CA THR A 149 -0.65 -3.60 0.71
C THR A 149 -0.40 -5.08 0.93
N THR A 150 -1.38 -5.91 0.58
CA THR A 150 -1.24 -7.37 0.58
C THR A 150 -1.26 -7.85 -0.86
N LEU A 151 -0.15 -8.42 -1.34
CA LEU A 151 -0.08 -9.13 -2.61
C LEU A 151 -0.44 -10.60 -2.39
N MET A 152 -1.08 -11.23 -3.38
CA MET A 152 -1.48 -12.62 -3.30
C MET A 152 -1.42 -13.33 -4.65
N ALA A 153 -1.06 -14.62 -4.62
CA ALA A 153 -1.01 -15.47 -5.80
C ALA A 153 -1.24 -16.95 -5.45
N GLU A 154 -1.60 -17.77 -6.45
CA GLU A 154 -1.72 -19.24 -6.32
C GLU A 154 -0.36 -19.95 -6.51
N SER A 155 0.70 -19.23 -6.88
CA SER A 155 2.01 -19.80 -7.22
C SER A 155 3.17 -18.88 -6.77
N GLU A 156 4.40 -19.30 -7.10
CA GLU A 156 5.63 -18.52 -6.85
C GLU A 156 5.69 -17.20 -7.65
N GLU A 157 4.73 -16.94 -8.53
CA GLU A 157 4.58 -15.67 -9.25
C GLU A 157 4.43 -14.46 -8.29
N LEU A 158 4.11 -14.72 -7.02
CA LEU A 158 4.08 -13.69 -5.98
C LEU A 158 5.38 -12.89 -5.91
N LYS A 159 6.54 -13.56 -6.09
CA LYS A 159 7.85 -12.91 -6.14
C LYS A 159 7.94 -11.93 -7.30
N SER A 160 7.43 -12.30 -8.46
CA SER A 160 7.39 -11.42 -9.63
C SER A 160 6.51 -10.20 -9.39
N LEU A 161 5.33 -10.37 -8.78
CA LEU A 161 4.45 -9.26 -8.41
C LEU A 161 5.16 -8.29 -7.46
N TRP A 162 5.81 -8.82 -6.43
CA TRP A 162 6.54 -8.00 -5.47
C TRP A 162 7.69 -7.22 -6.13
N MET A 163 8.46 -7.85 -7.01
CA MET A 163 9.56 -7.18 -7.73
C MET A 163 9.03 -6.04 -8.60
N LYS A 164 7.91 -6.22 -9.29
CA LYS A 164 7.26 -5.17 -10.08
C LYS A 164 6.81 -3.99 -9.21
N VAL A 165 6.20 -4.26 -8.06
CA VAL A 165 5.79 -3.21 -7.12
C VAL A 165 7.00 -2.46 -6.59
N LYS A 166 8.06 -3.17 -6.22
CA LYS A 166 9.32 -2.59 -5.74
C LYS A 166 9.93 -1.65 -6.79
N GLU A 167 10.08 -2.12 -8.01
CA GLU A 167 10.64 -1.33 -9.11
C GLU A 167 9.80 -0.07 -9.41
N ALA A 168 8.46 -0.22 -9.47
CA ALA A 168 7.55 0.90 -9.68
C ALA A 168 7.62 1.92 -8.53
N SER A 169 7.76 1.46 -7.28
CA SER A 169 7.91 2.31 -6.10
C SER A 169 9.22 3.09 -6.13
N GLU A 170 10.32 2.44 -6.45
CA GLU A 170 11.65 3.06 -6.53
C GLU A 170 11.71 4.15 -7.63
N LYS A 171 11.06 3.95 -8.77
CA LYS A 171 10.97 4.94 -9.86
C LYS A 171 10.34 6.27 -9.40
N VAL A 172 9.35 6.21 -8.54
CA VAL A 172 8.71 7.41 -7.99
C VAL A 172 9.38 7.91 -6.70
N GLY A 173 10.38 7.20 -6.17
CA GLY A 173 11.14 7.59 -4.98
C GLY A 173 10.53 7.13 -3.67
N SER A 174 9.52 6.26 -3.71
CA SER A 174 9.01 5.57 -2.54
C SER A 174 9.85 4.32 -2.27
N LYS A 175 10.21 4.11 -1.01
CA LYS A 175 11.02 2.95 -0.59
C LYS A 175 10.15 1.99 0.21
N LEU A 176 10.25 0.72 -0.11
CA LEU A 176 9.68 -0.33 0.71
C LEU A 176 10.54 -0.55 1.94
N ASN A 177 9.90 -0.86 3.07
CA ASN A 177 10.59 -1.08 4.32
C ASN A 177 11.54 -2.29 4.21
N LYS A 178 12.82 -2.09 4.55
CA LYS A 178 13.85 -3.13 4.49
C LYS A 178 13.89 -3.98 5.75
N SER A 179 13.24 -3.57 6.84
CA SER A 179 13.38 -4.21 8.15
C SER A 179 12.83 -5.63 8.19
N GLU A 180 11.86 -5.96 7.37
CA GLU A 180 11.33 -7.32 7.25
C GLU A 180 12.10 -8.18 6.23
N ASN A 181 13.04 -7.58 5.47
CA ASN A 181 13.80 -8.26 4.43
C ASN A 181 15.23 -8.64 4.83
N LYS A 182 15.70 -8.37 6.07
CA LYS A 182 17.13 -8.50 6.36
C LYS A 182 17.64 -9.93 6.51
N ASP A 183 16.79 -10.92 6.81
CA ASP A 183 17.29 -12.30 6.97
C ASP A 183 16.35 -13.41 6.48
N HIS A 184 15.20 -13.04 5.98
CA HIS A 184 14.28 -14.01 5.44
C HIS A 184 13.86 -13.49 4.07
N GLY A 185 14.48 -14.04 3.01
CA GLY A 185 13.99 -13.84 1.64
C GLY A 185 12.47 -13.97 1.66
N ILE A 186 11.76 -13.27 0.78
CA ILE A 186 10.30 -13.30 0.64
C ILE A 186 9.83 -14.67 1.12
N ARG A 187 9.31 -14.74 2.33
CA ARG A 187 8.65 -15.95 2.78
C ARG A 187 7.20 -15.80 2.37
N PRO A 188 6.80 -16.39 1.24
CA PRO A 188 5.39 -16.50 0.95
C PRO A 188 4.82 -17.31 2.11
N HIS A 189 3.89 -16.74 2.85
CA HIS A 189 3.16 -17.49 3.84
C HIS A 189 2.27 -18.47 3.08
N HIS A 190 2.71 -19.70 3.05
CA HIS A 190 2.03 -20.79 2.39
C HIS A 190 0.90 -21.27 3.31
N PHE A 191 -0.33 -20.97 2.95
CA PHE A 191 -1.48 -21.61 3.54
C PHE A 191 -1.80 -22.88 2.76
N MET A 192 -1.28 -24.01 3.24
CA MET A 192 -1.75 -25.30 2.78
C MET A 192 -3.13 -25.57 3.37
N ALA A 193 -4.06 -26.02 2.55
CA ALA A 193 -5.39 -26.43 2.96
C ALA A 193 -5.41 -27.68 3.88
N ASN A 194 -4.28 -28.32 4.07
CA ASN A 194 -4.15 -29.58 4.80
C ASN A 194 -3.65 -29.35 6.22
N GLY A 195 -4.59 -29.38 7.16
CA GLY A 195 -4.33 -29.67 8.58
C GLY A 195 -3.88 -28.47 9.40
N TRP A 196 -4.70 -28.11 10.34
CA TRP A 196 -4.29 -27.40 11.55
C TRP A 196 -3.30 -28.27 12.30
N GLY A 197 -2.02 -28.11 12.02
CA GLY A 197 -0.99 -28.55 12.98
C GLY A 197 -1.11 -27.65 14.20
N ASN A 198 -1.30 -28.27 15.35
CA ASN A 198 -1.44 -27.68 16.68
C ASN A 198 -0.14 -27.00 17.14
N ASN A 199 0.29 -25.92 16.47
CA ASN A 199 1.36 -25.03 16.92
C ASN A 199 0.79 -23.64 17.16
N GLY A 200 0.27 -23.48 18.40
CA GLY A 200 -0.47 -22.31 18.86
C GLY A 200 0.31 -20.98 18.93
N ASN A 201 1.36 -20.77 18.16
CA ASN A 201 2.16 -19.55 18.17
C ASN A 201 2.26 -18.85 16.78
N SER A 202 1.92 -19.51 15.68
CA SER A 202 2.06 -18.92 14.35
C SER A 202 0.87 -18.06 13.92
N ASP A 203 -0.33 -18.35 14.42
CA ASP A 203 -1.55 -17.67 13.99
C ASP A 203 -1.70 -16.23 14.55
N ARG A 204 -0.94 -15.88 15.58
CA ARG A 204 -0.97 -14.52 16.19
C ARG A 204 -0.11 -13.50 15.44
N LEU A 205 0.91 -13.91 14.76
CA LEU A 205 1.88 -13.00 14.11
C LEU A 205 1.35 -12.37 12.82
N TYR A 206 0.44 -13.02 12.13
CA TYR A 206 -0.03 -12.62 10.79
C TYR A 206 -1.17 -11.60 10.79
N LEU A 207 -1.83 -11.44 11.93
CA LEU A 207 -2.84 -10.40 12.15
C LEU A 207 -2.25 -9.14 12.81
N TRP A 208 -0.96 -9.14 13.13
CA TRP A 208 -0.33 -8.10 13.94
C TRP A 208 -0.27 -6.73 13.24
N GLY A 209 0.00 -6.71 11.96
CA GLY A 209 -0.07 -5.47 11.15
C GLY A 209 -1.47 -4.86 11.07
N LEU A 210 -2.51 -5.71 11.12
CA LEU A 210 -3.91 -5.29 11.04
C LEU A 210 -4.53 -4.99 12.41
N GLN A 211 -3.93 -5.44 13.51
CA GLN A 211 -4.41 -5.19 14.87
C GLN A 211 -3.88 -3.91 15.52
N ASN A 212 -2.70 -3.43 15.11
CA ASN A 212 -2.09 -2.26 15.74
C ASN A 212 -2.58 -0.90 15.23
N HIS A 213 -3.37 -0.86 14.16
CA HIS A 213 -4.00 0.38 13.67
C HIS A 213 -5.37 0.70 14.28
N SER A 214 -5.78 0.02 15.36
CA SER A 214 -7.00 0.36 16.09
C SER A 214 -6.82 1.47 17.14
N ARG A 215 -5.71 2.19 17.13
CA ARG A 215 -5.46 3.37 17.97
C ARG A 215 -5.28 4.63 17.10
N TRP A 216 -6.38 5.03 16.45
CA TRP A 216 -6.59 6.42 15.99
C TRP A 216 -8.06 6.77 16.12
#